data_ece1dedb226f11944175ba539940e6be
#
_entry.id   ece1dedb226f11944175ba539940e6be
#
_cell.length_a   1.000
_cell.length_b   1.000
_cell.length_c   1.000
_cell.angle_alpha   90.00
_cell.angle_beta   90.00
_cell.angle_gamma   90.00
#
_symmetry.space_group_name_H-M   'P 1'
#
loop_
_entity.id
_entity.type
_entity.pdbx_description
1 polymer ?
#
loop_
_entity_poly.entity_id
_entity_poly.type
_entity_poly.pdbx_seq_one_letter_code
_entity_poly.pdbx_strand_id
1 'polypeptide(L)'
;MSSLPRMRFSTTDLFYLLGNRNKIIEVRPSGKIASGTSEIPFSMNIKQPGEKNLERFYETFHGANINIQYLLTVDISRGYLHKSLSTTMEFIVESDKADLLERPVSPEMVIFYLTQDTQRHPLLPELKSGGFRVIGKMSTQCCLSDPIVGELTVEASAVPICSIDMHLLRVESILLGEKIVTEQSLIQTTQIADGDVCRNMTLPIYVILPRLLTCPTVLAGPFSIEFKVAIVITFQSDVAKVHSKSDPTTPRLWLAMESLPLELVRTR
;
A
#
# COMPACT_ATOMS: atom_id res chain seq x y z
N MET A 1 22.51 -34.86 -35.17
CA MET A 1 23.26 -33.99 -34.22
C MET A 1 22.31 -33.56 -33.12
N SER A 2 22.40 -34.14 -31.96
CA SER A 2 21.55 -33.76 -30.81
C SER A 2 22.09 -32.45 -30.25
N SER A 3 21.29 -31.39 -30.35
CA SER A 3 21.65 -30.13 -29.73
C SER A 3 21.72 -30.31 -28.20
N LEU A 4 22.81 -29.89 -27.60
CA LEU A 4 23.05 -30.02 -26.18
C LEU A 4 22.19 -28.96 -25.39
N PRO A 5 21.77 -29.26 -24.17
CA PRO A 5 20.93 -28.35 -23.38
C PRO A 5 21.63 -27.03 -23.10
N ARG A 6 20.88 -25.92 -23.24
CA ARG A 6 21.29 -24.54 -22.89
C ARG A 6 20.49 -24.08 -21.73
N MET A 7 21.11 -23.40 -20.77
CA MET A 7 20.42 -22.73 -19.67
C MET A 7 20.42 -21.24 -19.89
N ARG A 8 19.24 -20.64 -19.80
CA ARG A 8 19.04 -19.20 -19.85
C ARG A 8 18.33 -18.74 -18.61
N PHE A 9 18.74 -17.62 -18.06
CA PHE A 9 18.02 -16.90 -17.05
C PHE A 9 17.46 -15.62 -17.67
N SER A 10 16.20 -15.34 -17.40
CA SER A 10 15.58 -14.08 -17.77
C SER A 10 14.96 -13.44 -16.53
N THR A 11 15.10 -12.14 -16.40
CA THR A 11 14.32 -11.34 -15.45
C THR A 11 13.26 -10.59 -16.24
N THR A 12 12.05 -10.64 -15.74
CA THR A 12 10.91 -9.95 -16.33
C THR A 12 10.34 -9.01 -15.29
N ASP A 13 10.31 -7.71 -15.61
CA ASP A 13 9.59 -6.72 -14.85
C ASP A 13 8.19 -6.63 -15.45
N LEU A 14 7.17 -7.07 -14.71
CA LEU A 14 5.81 -7.06 -15.19
C LEU A 14 5.12 -5.75 -14.77
N PHE A 15 5.13 -4.78 -15.66
CA PHE A 15 4.29 -3.60 -15.56
C PHE A 15 3.10 -3.79 -16.50
N TYR A 16 1.92 -3.87 -15.97
CA TYR A 16 0.68 -4.00 -16.77
C TYR A 16 0.48 -2.83 -17.76
N LEU A 17 1.08 -1.67 -17.48
CA LEU A 17 0.96 -0.45 -18.29
C LEU A 17 2.29 0.10 -18.87
N LEU A 18 3.43 -0.34 -18.35
CA LEU A 18 4.74 0.26 -18.72
C LEU A 18 5.63 -0.64 -19.57
N GLY A 19 5.14 -1.83 -19.93
CA GLY A 19 5.87 -2.78 -20.75
C GLY A 19 6.69 -3.77 -19.95
N ASN A 20 6.98 -4.88 -20.59
CA ASN A 20 7.73 -6.01 -20.06
C ASN A 20 9.22 -5.79 -20.36
N ARG A 21 10.08 -5.75 -19.36
CA ARG A 21 11.53 -5.68 -19.55
C ARG A 21 12.14 -7.02 -19.24
N ASN A 22 12.82 -7.56 -20.22
CA ASN A 22 13.49 -8.85 -20.09
C ASN A 22 15.01 -8.66 -20.23
N LYS A 23 15.75 -9.08 -19.22
CA LYS A 23 17.19 -9.28 -19.33
C LYS A 23 17.49 -10.75 -19.38
N ILE A 24 18.12 -11.22 -20.44
CA ILE A 24 18.47 -12.62 -20.65
C ILE A 24 19.98 -12.78 -20.53
N ILE A 25 20.42 -13.72 -19.72
CA ILE A 25 21.82 -14.14 -19.66
C ILE A 25 21.91 -15.65 -19.91
N GLU A 26 22.91 -16.06 -20.69
CA GLU A 26 23.25 -17.47 -20.85
C GLU A 26 24.25 -17.84 -19.74
N VAL A 27 23.82 -18.69 -18.82
CA VAL A 27 24.63 -19.05 -17.62
C VAL A 27 25.54 -20.23 -17.93
N ARG A 28 25.08 -21.15 -18.80
CA ARG A 28 25.85 -22.32 -19.21
C ARG A 28 25.65 -22.58 -20.69
N PRO A 29 26.75 -22.64 -21.48
CA PRO A 29 26.67 -23.01 -22.88
C PRO A 29 26.22 -24.49 -23.04
N SER A 30 25.92 -24.87 -24.26
CA SER A 30 25.52 -26.22 -24.59
C SER A 30 26.50 -27.27 -24.04
N GLY A 31 25.98 -28.25 -23.29
CA GLY A 31 26.81 -29.28 -22.66
C GLY A 31 25.98 -30.41 -22.05
N LYS A 32 26.64 -31.42 -21.54
CA LYS A 32 25.99 -32.50 -20.78
C LYS A 32 25.80 -32.06 -19.31
N ILE A 33 24.62 -32.29 -18.77
CA ILE A 33 24.33 -32.21 -17.35
C ILE A 33 24.30 -33.62 -16.82
N ALA A 34 25.09 -33.92 -15.78
CA ALA A 34 25.09 -35.22 -15.13
C ALA A 34 23.73 -35.51 -14.47
N SER A 35 23.39 -36.77 -14.32
CA SER A 35 22.22 -37.14 -13.50
C SER A 35 22.49 -36.86 -12.04
N GLY A 36 21.46 -36.46 -11.30
CA GLY A 36 21.54 -36.04 -9.90
C GLY A 36 21.34 -34.53 -9.73
N THR A 37 21.80 -33.98 -8.62
CA THR A 37 21.71 -32.55 -8.30
C THR A 37 22.94 -31.82 -8.81
N SER A 38 22.73 -30.71 -9.51
CA SER A 38 23.79 -29.81 -9.98
C SER A 38 23.51 -28.39 -9.54
N GLU A 39 24.50 -27.73 -8.97
CA GLU A 39 24.43 -26.32 -8.59
C GLU A 39 25.19 -25.48 -9.62
N ILE A 40 24.53 -24.44 -10.13
CA ILE A 40 25.10 -23.53 -11.12
C ILE A 40 25.00 -22.13 -10.55
N PRO A 41 26.10 -21.55 -10.06
CA PRO A 41 26.12 -20.19 -9.56
C PRO A 41 25.92 -19.21 -10.70
N PHE A 42 25.13 -18.16 -10.46
CA PHE A 42 24.97 -17.06 -11.39
C PHE A 42 24.92 -15.73 -10.62
N SER A 43 25.22 -14.64 -11.32
CA SER A 43 25.09 -13.29 -10.81
C SER A 43 24.53 -12.39 -11.91
N MET A 44 23.56 -11.59 -11.56
CA MET A 44 22.94 -10.63 -12.46
C MET A 44 22.75 -9.28 -11.77
N ASN A 45 23.31 -8.23 -12.34
CA ASN A 45 23.06 -6.90 -11.85
C ASN A 45 21.74 -6.37 -12.42
N ILE A 46 20.82 -6.02 -11.56
CA ILE A 46 19.64 -5.22 -11.88
C ILE A 46 20.11 -3.77 -11.86
N LYS A 47 20.36 -3.19 -13.06
CA LYS A 47 20.77 -1.79 -13.18
C LYS A 47 19.59 -0.95 -13.59
N GLN A 48 19.48 0.22 -12.99
CA GLN A 48 18.60 1.27 -13.49
C GLN A 48 19.05 1.60 -14.92
N PRO A 49 18.15 1.77 -15.88
CA PRO A 49 18.50 2.28 -17.20
C PRO A 49 19.17 3.64 -17.04
N GLY A 50 20.24 3.91 -17.82
CA GLY A 50 21.08 5.11 -17.67
C GLY A 50 20.28 6.41 -17.62
N GLU A 51 20.91 7.46 -17.10
CA GLU A 51 20.38 8.78 -16.69
C GLU A 51 19.47 9.53 -17.69
N LYS A 52 19.36 9.08 -18.92
CA LYS A 52 18.50 9.70 -19.95
C LYS A 52 17.06 9.19 -19.99
N ASN A 53 16.76 8.10 -19.29
CA ASN A 53 15.41 7.56 -19.20
C ASN A 53 14.89 7.80 -17.78
N LEU A 54 13.84 8.57 -17.67
CA LEU A 54 13.02 8.86 -16.47
C LEU A 54 12.39 7.60 -15.83
N GLU A 55 12.95 6.43 -16.07
CA GLU A 55 12.40 5.16 -15.65
C GLU A 55 12.95 4.77 -14.29
N ARG A 56 12.20 5.15 -13.29
CA ARG A 56 12.46 4.83 -11.89
C ARG A 56 12.22 3.34 -11.63
N PHE A 57 13.08 2.70 -10.85
CA PHE A 57 12.75 1.41 -10.24
C PHE A 57 11.72 1.65 -9.14
N TYR A 58 10.65 0.88 -9.19
CA TYR A 58 9.63 0.86 -8.15
C TYR A 58 9.84 -0.38 -7.28
N GLU A 59 9.47 -0.31 -6.01
CA GLU A 59 9.51 -1.47 -5.14
C GLU A 59 8.47 -2.51 -5.56
N THR A 60 8.72 -3.78 -5.22
CA THR A 60 7.73 -4.85 -5.41
C THR A 60 6.44 -4.47 -4.69
N PHE A 61 5.33 -4.58 -5.41
CA PHE A 61 4.03 -4.20 -4.89
C PHE A 61 2.92 -5.06 -5.48
N HIS A 62 2.02 -5.54 -4.61
CA HIS A 62 0.84 -6.31 -4.97
C HIS A 62 -0.42 -5.54 -4.54
N GLY A 63 -1.04 -4.88 -5.49
CA GLY A 63 -2.27 -4.11 -5.30
C GLY A 63 -3.51 -4.83 -5.82
N ALA A 64 -4.62 -4.11 -5.82
CA ALA A 64 -5.88 -4.57 -6.42
C ALA A 64 -5.83 -4.42 -7.95
N ASN A 65 -5.33 -3.27 -8.43
CA ASN A 65 -5.26 -2.95 -9.86
C ASN A 65 -3.82 -2.78 -10.35
N ILE A 66 -2.87 -2.51 -9.46
CA ILE A 66 -1.46 -2.28 -9.78
C ILE A 66 -0.64 -3.38 -9.16
N ASN A 67 0.15 -4.10 -10.01
CA ASN A 67 1.12 -5.08 -9.56
C ASN A 67 2.49 -4.76 -10.15
N ILE A 68 3.50 -4.70 -9.29
CA ILE A 68 4.90 -4.51 -9.65
C ILE A 68 5.65 -5.76 -9.19
N GLN A 69 6.02 -6.61 -10.14
CA GLN A 69 6.62 -7.91 -9.88
C GLN A 69 7.99 -8.04 -10.56
N TYR A 70 8.92 -8.65 -9.85
CA TYR A 70 10.23 -9.02 -10.37
C TYR A 70 10.35 -10.53 -10.40
N LEU A 71 10.48 -11.08 -11.61
CA LEU A 71 10.46 -12.51 -11.85
C LEU A 71 11.82 -13.00 -12.36
N LEU A 72 12.33 -14.05 -11.75
CA LEU A 72 13.48 -14.80 -12.23
C LEU A 72 12.99 -16.08 -12.91
N THR A 73 13.21 -16.20 -14.21
CA THR A 73 12.86 -17.39 -14.96
C THR A 73 14.13 -18.14 -15.39
N VAL A 74 14.14 -19.43 -15.16
CA VAL A 74 15.21 -20.35 -15.57
C VAL A 74 14.70 -21.24 -16.68
N ASP A 75 15.33 -21.17 -17.85
CA ASP A 75 15.00 -21.98 -19.00
C ASP A 75 16.12 -22.95 -19.33
N ILE A 76 15.80 -24.24 -19.48
CA ILE A 76 16.70 -25.25 -19.91
C ILE A 76 16.23 -25.81 -21.26
N SER A 77 16.95 -25.46 -22.34
CA SER A 77 16.69 -26.01 -23.67
C SER A 77 17.38 -27.39 -23.80
N ARG A 78 16.62 -28.41 -24.15
CA ARG A 78 17.09 -29.80 -24.19
C ARG A 78 17.27 -30.38 -25.59
N GLY A 79 17.40 -29.53 -26.60
CA GLY A 79 17.53 -29.95 -27.98
C GLY A 79 16.21 -30.06 -28.74
N TYR A 80 16.31 -30.39 -30.05
CA TYR A 80 15.17 -30.27 -30.97
C TYR A 80 13.99 -31.18 -30.66
N LEU A 81 14.24 -32.36 -30.07
CA LEU A 81 13.22 -33.40 -29.82
C LEU A 81 12.64 -33.36 -28.39
N HIS A 82 13.14 -32.49 -27.54
CA HIS A 82 12.72 -32.45 -26.13
C HIS A 82 12.15 -31.05 -25.74
N LYS A 83 11.01 -31.09 -25.07
CA LYS A 83 10.41 -29.87 -24.52
C LYS A 83 11.38 -29.22 -23.55
N SER A 84 11.57 -27.90 -23.67
CA SER A 84 12.32 -27.10 -22.71
C SER A 84 11.70 -27.19 -21.33
N LEU A 85 12.53 -27.17 -20.30
CA LEU A 85 12.08 -26.99 -18.91
C LEU A 85 12.18 -25.52 -18.55
N SER A 86 11.16 -25.02 -17.92
CA SER A 86 11.10 -23.63 -17.43
C SER A 86 10.55 -23.61 -16.02
N THR A 87 11.12 -22.77 -15.18
CA THR A 87 10.60 -22.46 -13.86
C THR A 87 10.78 -20.98 -13.58
N THR A 88 9.82 -20.38 -12.87
CA THR A 88 9.82 -18.95 -12.53
C THR A 88 9.66 -18.79 -11.04
N MET A 89 10.40 -17.87 -10.47
CA MET A 89 10.33 -17.48 -9.08
C MET A 89 10.27 -15.96 -8.99
N GLU A 90 9.40 -15.46 -8.15
CA GLU A 90 9.34 -14.05 -7.81
C GLU A 90 10.36 -13.71 -6.71
N PHE A 91 10.96 -12.53 -6.79
CA PHE A 91 11.81 -11.98 -5.75
C PHE A 91 11.40 -10.54 -5.42
N ILE A 92 11.65 -10.14 -4.19
CA ILE A 92 11.26 -8.83 -3.68
C ILE A 92 12.38 -7.82 -3.94
N VAL A 93 12.03 -6.69 -4.54
CA VAL A 93 12.89 -5.53 -4.72
C VAL A 93 12.41 -4.43 -3.77
N GLU A 94 13.31 -3.95 -2.94
CA GLU A 94 13.14 -2.76 -2.11
C GLU A 94 14.15 -1.69 -2.56
N SER A 95 13.88 -0.42 -2.29
CA SER A 95 14.76 0.69 -2.67
C SER A 95 16.16 0.52 -2.05
N ASP A 96 17.18 0.85 -2.84
CA ASP A 96 18.57 0.80 -2.35
C ASP A 96 18.81 1.89 -1.30
N LYS A 97 19.66 1.57 -0.32
CA LYS A 97 20.06 2.50 0.76
C LYS A 97 20.71 3.78 0.24
N ALA A 98 21.30 3.76 -0.95
CA ALA A 98 21.94 4.92 -1.56
C ALA A 98 20.93 6.01 -1.95
N ASP A 99 19.72 5.62 -2.33
CA ASP A 99 18.67 6.52 -2.83
C ASP A 99 17.61 6.85 -1.76
N LEU A 100 17.80 6.38 -0.53
CA LEU A 100 16.86 6.62 0.55
C LEU A 100 16.98 8.06 1.08
N LEU A 101 15.83 8.64 1.35
CA LEU A 101 15.75 9.92 2.04
C LEU A 101 16.40 9.82 3.43
N GLU A 102 17.05 10.88 3.86
CA GLU A 102 17.38 11.01 5.28
C GLU A 102 16.07 11.07 6.07
N ARG A 103 16.09 10.57 7.33
CA ARG A 103 14.91 10.63 8.19
C ARG A 103 14.35 12.05 8.20
N PRO A 104 13.05 12.23 8.02
CA PRO A 104 12.47 13.56 8.18
C PRO A 104 12.82 14.09 9.57
N VAL A 105 13.45 15.24 9.60
CA VAL A 105 13.92 15.88 10.84
C VAL A 105 12.75 16.25 11.74
N SER A 106 11.57 16.44 11.14
CA SER A 106 10.33 16.76 11.86
C SER A 106 9.15 16.46 10.93
N PRO A 107 8.39 15.40 11.15
CA PRO A 107 7.19 15.16 10.38
C PRO A 107 6.21 16.32 10.60
N GLU A 108 5.65 16.82 9.52
CA GLU A 108 4.63 17.86 9.60
C GLU A 108 3.39 17.30 10.29
N MET A 109 3.01 17.93 11.40
CA MET A 109 1.84 17.55 12.19
C MET A 109 0.64 18.41 11.77
N VAL A 110 -0.38 17.78 11.25
CA VAL A 110 -1.62 18.43 10.83
C VAL A 110 -2.66 18.29 11.92
N ILE A 111 -3.33 19.40 12.23
CA ILE A 111 -4.49 19.43 13.13
C ILE A 111 -5.74 19.31 12.26
N PHE A 112 -6.64 18.44 12.63
CA PHE A 112 -7.90 18.19 11.94
C PHE A 112 -9.08 18.21 12.93
N TYR A 113 -10.25 18.47 12.40
CA TYR A 113 -11.48 18.57 13.16
C TYR A 113 -12.55 17.68 12.55
N LEU A 114 -13.25 16.93 13.40
CA LEU A 114 -14.49 16.27 13.03
C LEU A 114 -15.64 16.94 13.79
N THR A 115 -16.55 17.51 13.04
CA THR A 115 -17.77 18.16 13.54
C THR A 115 -18.92 17.80 12.61
N GLN A 116 -20.15 18.08 13.00
CA GLN A 116 -21.30 17.92 12.11
C GLN A 116 -21.14 18.70 10.79
N ASP A 117 -20.47 19.85 10.83
CA ASP A 117 -20.30 20.72 9.64
C ASP A 117 -19.23 20.21 8.67
N THR A 118 -18.31 19.36 9.13
CA THR A 118 -17.30 18.74 8.26
C THR A 118 -17.86 17.51 7.51
N GLN A 119 -19.01 17.00 7.91
CA GLN A 119 -19.61 15.81 7.29
C GLN A 119 -20.46 16.19 6.09
N ARG A 120 -20.25 15.48 4.97
CA ARG A 120 -20.96 15.72 3.70
C ARG A 120 -22.19 14.83 3.52
N HIS A 121 -22.42 13.90 4.42
CA HIS A 121 -23.55 12.97 4.38
C HIS A 121 -24.55 13.29 5.50
N PRO A 122 -25.79 12.82 5.40
CA PRO A 122 -26.78 12.99 6.47
C PRO A 122 -26.31 12.32 7.77
N LEU A 123 -26.53 12.98 8.89
CA LEU A 123 -26.25 12.49 10.23
C LEU A 123 -27.55 12.17 10.99
N LEU A 124 -27.45 11.47 12.12
CA LEU A 124 -28.54 11.30 13.08
C LEU A 124 -29.09 12.66 13.48
N PRO A 125 -30.43 12.81 13.66
CA PRO A 125 -31.05 14.07 14.05
C PRO A 125 -30.42 14.68 15.30
N GLU A 126 -30.08 13.85 16.29
CA GLU A 126 -29.46 14.25 17.55
C GLU A 126 -28.06 14.83 17.35
N LEU A 127 -27.27 14.25 16.43
CA LEU A 127 -25.94 14.77 16.06
C LEU A 127 -26.06 16.06 15.26
N LYS A 128 -27.11 16.16 14.44
CA LYS A 128 -27.36 17.37 13.64
C LYS A 128 -27.77 18.56 14.50
N SER A 129 -28.58 18.35 15.54
CA SER A 129 -29.08 19.42 16.42
C SER A 129 -28.16 19.72 17.60
N GLY A 130 -27.59 18.68 18.24
CA GLY A 130 -26.74 18.81 19.42
C GLY A 130 -25.23 18.85 19.11
N GLY A 131 -24.87 18.42 17.92
CA GLY A 131 -23.49 18.44 17.43
C GLY A 131 -22.54 17.45 18.09
N PHE A 132 -21.34 17.42 17.55
CA PHE A 132 -20.18 16.79 18.16
C PHE A 132 -18.92 17.54 17.73
N ARG A 133 -17.86 17.45 18.53
CA ARG A 133 -16.58 18.05 18.22
C ARG A 133 -15.45 17.16 18.68
N VAL A 134 -14.61 16.78 17.74
CA VAL A 134 -13.40 16.01 17.95
C VAL A 134 -12.24 16.72 17.28
N ILE A 135 -11.15 16.86 17.99
CA ILE A 135 -9.90 17.44 17.51
C ILE A 135 -8.88 16.32 17.45
N GLY A 136 -8.16 16.23 16.33
CA GLY A 136 -7.03 15.32 16.20
C GLY A 136 -5.81 16.04 15.69
N LYS A 137 -4.66 15.44 15.96
CA LYS A 137 -3.36 15.88 15.47
C LYS A 137 -2.55 14.64 15.07
N MET A 138 -2.05 14.60 13.84
CA MET A 138 -1.24 13.49 13.39
C MET A 138 -0.28 13.89 12.28
N SER A 139 0.77 13.09 12.07
CA SER A 139 1.67 13.27 10.94
C SER A 139 1.02 12.79 9.64
N THR A 140 1.22 13.57 8.58
CA THR A 140 0.83 13.19 7.21
C THR A 140 1.97 12.56 6.41
N GLN A 141 3.16 12.42 7.02
CA GLN A 141 4.28 11.69 6.46
C GLN A 141 4.76 10.65 7.48
N CYS A 142 4.98 9.42 7.05
CA CYS A 142 5.41 8.33 7.90
C CYS A 142 6.45 7.45 7.18
N CYS A 143 7.50 7.05 7.90
CA CYS A 143 8.41 6.04 7.39
C CYS A 143 7.75 4.66 7.45
N LEU A 144 8.01 3.80 6.45
CA LEU A 144 7.48 2.44 6.40
C LEU A 144 7.88 1.56 7.59
N SER A 145 8.99 1.89 8.25
CA SER A 145 9.47 1.18 9.44
C SER A 145 8.91 1.73 10.75
N ASP A 146 8.29 2.91 10.72
CA ASP A 146 7.83 3.61 11.90
C ASP A 146 6.29 3.49 12.04
N PRO A 147 5.75 3.56 13.25
CA PRO A 147 4.30 3.61 13.45
C PRO A 147 3.73 4.96 13.01
N ILE A 148 2.47 4.96 12.60
CA ILE A 148 1.68 6.19 12.49
C ILE A 148 1.39 6.67 13.90
N VAL A 149 1.74 7.92 14.20
CA VAL A 149 1.55 8.50 15.52
C VAL A 149 0.67 9.74 15.46
N GLY A 150 -0.09 9.95 16.52
CA GLY A 150 -0.98 11.10 16.64
C GLY A 150 -1.71 11.12 17.98
N GLU A 151 -2.62 12.03 18.09
CA GLU A 151 -3.49 12.19 19.26
C GLU A 151 -4.89 12.64 18.84
N LEU A 152 -5.87 12.31 19.63
CA LEU A 152 -7.27 12.61 19.39
C LEU A 152 -7.94 12.99 20.71
N THR A 153 -8.78 14.02 20.70
CA THR A 153 -9.56 14.46 21.86
C THR A 153 -11.01 14.68 21.47
N VAL A 154 -11.92 14.02 22.17
CA VAL A 154 -13.36 14.26 22.04
C VAL A 154 -13.74 15.38 22.99
N GLU A 155 -14.07 16.56 22.46
CA GLU A 155 -14.48 17.71 23.28
C GLU A 155 -15.97 17.64 23.64
N ALA A 156 -16.82 17.31 22.68
CA ALA A 156 -18.26 17.21 22.86
C ALA A 156 -18.88 16.15 21.94
N SER A 157 -19.99 15.58 22.37
CA SER A 157 -20.84 14.72 21.54
C SER A 157 -22.23 14.67 22.12
N ALA A 158 -23.26 14.98 21.33
CA ALA A 158 -24.66 14.91 21.71
C ALA A 158 -25.18 13.44 21.79
N VAL A 159 -24.50 12.52 21.12
CA VAL A 159 -24.80 11.09 21.14
C VAL A 159 -23.57 10.36 21.67
N PRO A 160 -23.73 9.37 22.56
CA PRO A 160 -22.61 8.55 23.04
C PRO A 160 -21.87 7.90 21.87
N ILE A 161 -20.55 7.82 22.00
CA ILE A 161 -19.71 7.16 21.02
C ILE A 161 -19.74 5.64 21.27
N CYS A 162 -19.78 4.86 20.21
CA CYS A 162 -19.68 3.40 20.26
C CYS A 162 -18.24 2.94 20.04
N SER A 163 -17.55 3.50 19.05
CA SER A 163 -16.13 3.25 18.80
C SER A 163 -15.47 4.40 18.06
N ILE A 164 -14.17 4.49 18.18
CA ILE A 164 -13.30 5.33 17.35
C ILE A 164 -12.27 4.41 16.71
N ASP A 165 -12.27 4.39 15.38
CA ASP A 165 -11.41 3.51 14.59
C ASP A 165 -10.53 4.35 13.65
N MET A 166 -9.31 3.88 13.41
CA MET A 166 -8.45 4.40 12.37
C MET A 166 -8.37 3.39 11.23
N HIS A 167 -8.71 3.82 10.03
CA HIS A 167 -8.60 3.05 8.81
C HIS A 167 -7.39 3.49 8.01
N LEU A 168 -6.53 2.56 7.65
CA LEU A 168 -5.50 2.77 6.64
C LEU A 168 -6.07 2.37 5.28
N LEU A 169 -6.12 3.32 4.37
CA LEU A 169 -6.68 3.18 3.03
C LEU A 169 -5.56 3.31 2.01
N ARG A 170 -5.61 2.47 0.98
CA ARG A 170 -4.75 2.54 -0.20
C ARG A 170 -5.58 2.99 -1.39
N VAL A 171 -5.07 3.94 -2.14
CA VAL A 171 -5.70 4.48 -3.34
C VAL A 171 -4.80 4.19 -4.53
N GLU A 172 -5.27 3.36 -5.43
CA GLU A 172 -4.61 3.02 -6.68
C GLU A 172 -5.30 3.76 -7.82
N SER A 173 -4.55 4.58 -8.57
CA SER A 173 -5.08 5.31 -9.71
C SER A 173 -4.29 4.97 -10.97
N ILE A 174 -4.99 4.74 -12.07
CA ILE A 174 -4.41 4.38 -13.37
C ILE A 174 -4.98 5.31 -14.44
N LEU A 175 -4.11 5.87 -15.27
CA LEU A 175 -4.49 6.66 -16.42
C LEU A 175 -4.74 5.73 -17.62
N LEU A 176 -5.99 5.59 -18.02
CA LEU A 176 -6.41 4.82 -19.20
C LEU A 176 -6.88 5.79 -20.30
N GLY A 177 -5.99 6.11 -21.24
CA GLY A 177 -6.23 7.17 -22.21
C GLY A 177 -6.36 8.52 -21.52
N GLU A 178 -7.55 9.14 -21.60
CA GLU A 178 -7.85 10.42 -20.97
C GLU A 178 -8.59 10.28 -19.62
N LYS A 179 -8.86 9.06 -19.18
CA LYS A 179 -9.62 8.79 -17.95
C LYS A 179 -8.71 8.26 -16.85
N ILE A 180 -8.90 8.76 -15.64
CA ILE A 180 -8.28 8.20 -14.44
C ILE A 180 -9.30 7.25 -13.81
N VAL A 181 -8.89 6.00 -13.65
CA VAL A 181 -9.63 4.98 -12.89
C VAL A 181 -8.96 4.88 -11.53
N THR A 182 -9.74 5.08 -10.48
CA THR A 182 -9.27 5.07 -9.09
C THR A 182 -10.01 4.01 -8.31
N GLU A 183 -9.28 3.21 -7.56
CA GLU A 183 -9.82 2.25 -6.60
C GLU A 183 -9.23 2.48 -5.22
N GLN A 184 -10.09 2.43 -4.21
CA GLN A 184 -9.71 2.58 -2.82
C GLN A 184 -9.94 1.27 -2.08
N SER A 185 -8.91 0.77 -1.44
CA SER A 185 -8.94 -0.47 -0.64
C SER A 185 -8.67 -0.17 0.83
N LEU A 186 -9.47 -0.77 1.71
CA LEU A 186 -9.19 -0.77 3.14
C LEU A 186 -8.11 -1.81 3.43
N ILE A 187 -6.95 -1.35 3.94
CA ILE A 187 -5.79 -2.21 4.23
C ILE A 187 -5.83 -2.71 5.67
N GLN A 188 -6.13 -1.81 6.59
CA GLN A 188 -6.11 -2.09 8.03
C GLN A 188 -7.12 -1.23 8.75
N THR A 189 -7.76 -1.82 9.76
CA THR A 189 -8.55 -1.11 10.77
C THR A 189 -7.90 -1.31 12.12
N THR A 190 -7.67 -0.21 12.84
CA THR A 190 -7.16 -0.23 14.21
C THR A 190 -8.12 0.52 15.10
N GLN A 191 -8.62 -0.13 16.12
CA GLN A 191 -9.50 0.50 17.10
C GLN A 191 -8.67 1.37 18.05
N ILE A 192 -9.04 2.65 18.14
CA ILE A 192 -8.41 3.65 19.01
C ILE A 192 -9.13 3.67 20.36
N ALA A 193 -10.47 3.59 20.34
CA ALA A 193 -11.28 3.52 21.55
C ALA A 193 -12.53 2.70 21.33
N ASP A 194 -12.99 2.04 22.39
CA ASP A 194 -14.23 1.29 22.48
C ASP A 194 -15.16 1.91 23.54
N GLY A 195 -16.43 2.06 23.19
CA GLY A 195 -17.42 2.70 24.05
C GLY A 195 -17.34 4.22 24.10
N ASP A 196 -18.13 4.81 25.00
CA ASP A 196 -18.21 6.26 25.16
C ASP A 196 -17.02 6.79 25.97
N VAL A 197 -16.14 7.49 25.27
CA VAL A 197 -14.89 8.02 25.84
C VAL A 197 -15.11 9.28 26.68
N CYS A 198 -14.26 9.47 27.68
CA CYS A 198 -14.27 10.69 28.49
C CYS A 198 -14.00 11.91 27.63
N ARG A 199 -14.77 12.97 27.85
CA ARG A 199 -14.58 14.24 27.16
C ARG A 199 -13.31 14.94 27.65
N ASN A 200 -12.64 15.63 26.73
CA ASN A 200 -11.38 16.36 26.97
C ASN A 200 -10.22 15.47 27.46
N MET A 201 -10.31 14.15 27.25
CA MET A 201 -9.20 13.25 27.44
C MET A 201 -8.50 13.00 26.11
N THR A 202 -7.19 13.13 26.10
CA THR A 202 -6.39 12.84 24.91
C THR A 202 -6.16 11.33 24.76
N LEU A 203 -6.55 10.80 23.63
CA LEU A 203 -6.34 9.42 23.22
C LEU A 203 -5.12 9.35 22.29
N PRO A 204 -4.14 8.50 22.56
CA PRO A 204 -3.00 8.34 21.67
C PRO A 204 -3.41 7.53 20.42
N ILE A 205 -2.89 7.94 19.28
CA ILE A 205 -2.92 7.15 18.05
C ILE A 205 -1.53 6.53 17.88
N TYR A 206 -1.47 5.20 17.79
CA TYR A 206 -0.26 4.45 17.55
C TYR A 206 -0.57 3.21 16.70
N VAL A 207 -0.21 3.25 15.42
CA VAL A 207 -0.59 2.20 14.48
C VAL A 207 0.61 1.73 13.69
N ILE A 208 0.91 0.44 13.79
CA ILE A 208 1.99 -0.20 13.04
C ILE A 208 1.50 -0.49 11.62
N LEU A 209 2.30 -0.10 10.63
CA LEU A 209 2.01 -0.33 9.23
C LEU A 209 2.13 -1.82 8.85
N PRO A 210 1.20 -2.37 8.06
CA PRO A 210 1.28 -3.75 7.57
C PRO A 210 2.32 -3.87 6.44
N ARG A 211 3.49 -4.37 6.77
CA ARG A 211 4.70 -4.33 5.95
C ARG A 211 4.55 -4.88 4.52
N LEU A 212 3.71 -5.91 4.33
CA LEU A 212 3.51 -6.53 3.02
C LEU A 212 2.43 -5.83 2.16
N LEU A 213 1.65 -4.93 2.76
CA LEU A 213 0.53 -4.26 2.10
C LEU A 213 0.82 -2.78 1.83
N THR A 214 1.98 -2.29 2.25
CA THR A 214 2.42 -0.91 2.10
C THR A 214 3.73 -0.83 1.33
N CYS A 215 3.89 0.24 0.57
CA CYS A 215 5.09 0.61 -0.16
C CYS A 215 5.29 2.13 -0.04
N PRO A 216 6.41 2.69 -0.44
CA PRO A 216 6.52 4.14 -0.57
C PRO A 216 5.43 4.69 -1.47
N THR A 217 4.93 5.88 -1.17
CA THR A 217 3.97 6.59 -2.03
C THR A 217 4.58 6.80 -3.42
N VAL A 218 3.85 6.40 -4.45
CA VAL A 218 4.27 6.49 -5.84
C VAL A 218 3.36 7.45 -6.58
N LEU A 219 3.95 8.47 -7.18
CA LEU A 219 3.29 9.37 -8.12
C LEU A 219 4.03 9.27 -9.47
N ALA A 220 3.54 8.40 -10.34
CA ALA A 220 4.06 8.23 -11.69
C ALA A 220 3.07 8.82 -12.69
N GLY A 221 3.56 9.21 -13.90
CA GLY A 221 2.67 9.77 -14.91
C GLY A 221 1.46 8.89 -15.24
N PRO A 222 1.63 7.58 -15.50
CA PRO A 222 0.53 6.68 -15.88
C PRO A 222 -0.22 6.06 -14.69
N PHE A 223 0.31 6.10 -13.48
CA PHE A 223 -0.33 5.52 -12.29
C PHE A 223 0.14 6.19 -11.00
N SER A 224 -0.67 6.05 -9.93
CA SER A 224 -0.26 6.38 -8.57
C SER A 224 -0.68 5.31 -7.57
N ILE A 225 0.13 5.18 -6.50
CA ILE A 225 -0.17 4.39 -5.31
C ILE A 225 -0.05 5.34 -4.13
N GLU A 226 -1.18 5.70 -3.56
CA GLU A 226 -1.29 6.68 -2.50
C GLU A 226 -1.93 6.05 -1.27
N PHE A 227 -1.66 6.64 -0.11
CA PHE A 227 -2.24 6.19 1.15
C PHE A 227 -3.02 7.32 1.82
N LYS A 228 -4.04 6.93 2.57
CA LYS A 228 -4.86 7.84 3.39
C LYS A 228 -5.12 7.18 4.74
N VAL A 229 -5.28 8.01 5.72
CA VAL A 229 -5.77 7.62 7.03
C VAL A 229 -7.15 8.22 7.21
N ALA A 230 -8.14 7.40 7.59
CA ALA A 230 -9.45 7.91 7.95
C ALA A 230 -9.72 7.64 9.43
N ILE A 231 -10.07 8.68 10.18
CA ILE A 231 -10.62 8.54 11.52
C ILE A 231 -12.12 8.38 11.38
N VAL A 232 -12.65 7.29 11.89
CA VAL A 232 -14.06 6.92 11.82
C VAL A 232 -14.62 6.84 13.23
N ILE A 233 -15.66 7.62 13.48
CA ILE A 233 -16.39 7.62 14.76
C ILE A 233 -17.74 6.97 14.53
N THR A 234 -18.02 5.91 15.28
CA THR A 234 -19.31 5.26 15.30
C THR A 234 -20.08 5.72 16.54
N PHE A 235 -21.25 6.32 16.32
CA PHE A 235 -22.15 6.73 17.40
C PHE A 235 -23.15 5.65 17.78
N GLN A 236 -23.59 5.64 19.02
CA GLN A 236 -24.61 4.70 19.47
C GLN A 236 -25.93 4.98 18.75
N SER A 237 -26.51 3.95 18.14
CA SER A 237 -27.77 4.04 17.43
C SER A 237 -28.44 2.67 17.38
N ASP A 238 -29.74 2.63 17.61
CA ASP A 238 -30.52 1.37 17.46
C ASP A 238 -30.56 0.94 15.99
N VAL A 239 -30.50 1.86 15.06
CA VAL A 239 -30.41 1.57 13.62
C VAL A 239 -29.10 0.87 13.28
N ALA A 240 -27.99 1.21 13.94
CA ALA A 240 -26.70 0.56 13.75
C ALA A 240 -26.71 -0.92 14.16
N LYS A 241 -27.52 -1.27 15.16
CA LYS A 241 -27.66 -2.67 15.64
C LYS A 241 -28.31 -3.59 14.61
N VAL A 242 -29.18 -3.06 13.77
CA VAL A 242 -29.95 -3.81 12.75
C VAL A 242 -29.14 -4.01 11.47
N HIS A 243 -28.23 -3.12 11.17
CA HIS A 243 -27.38 -3.21 9.99
C HIS A 243 -26.09 -3.98 10.30
N SER A 244 -26.08 -5.27 9.94
CA SER A 244 -24.90 -6.12 9.96
C SER A 244 -23.71 -5.48 9.21
N LYS A 245 -22.53 -5.61 9.82
CA LYS A 245 -21.13 -5.40 9.34
C LYS A 245 -20.90 -5.18 7.83
N SER A 246 -21.51 -4.19 7.23
CA SER A 246 -21.18 -3.72 5.91
C SER A 246 -20.06 -2.68 6.03
N ASP A 247 -19.30 -2.51 4.96
CA ASP A 247 -18.14 -1.63 4.82
C ASP A 247 -18.25 -0.37 5.71
N PRO A 248 -17.38 -0.22 6.74
CA PRO A 248 -17.42 0.93 7.65
C PRO A 248 -16.99 2.24 6.97
N THR A 249 -16.45 2.20 5.75
CA THR A 249 -16.09 3.39 4.97
C THR A 249 -17.29 4.01 4.24
N THR A 250 -18.42 3.30 4.16
CA THR A 250 -19.63 3.84 3.53
C THR A 250 -20.33 4.82 4.47
N PRO A 251 -20.56 6.10 4.07
CA PRO A 251 -21.20 7.10 4.91
C PRO A 251 -22.59 6.68 5.37
N ARG A 252 -22.84 6.71 6.68
CA ARG A 252 -24.09 6.35 7.32
C ARG A 252 -24.47 7.38 8.36
N LEU A 253 -25.75 7.44 8.71
CA LEU A 253 -26.29 8.43 9.67
C LEU A 253 -25.56 8.45 11.02
N TRP A 254 -25.05 7.32 11.47
CA TRP A 254 -24.36 7.12 12.77
C TRP A 254 -22.84 7.09 12.67
N LEU A 255 -22.28 7.45 11.53
CA LEU A 255 -20.83 7.55 11.31
C LEU A 255 -20.43 8.99 11.05
N ALA A 256 -19.30 9.39 11.60
CA ALA A 256 -18.57 10.57 11.17
C ALA A 256 -17.16 10.15 10.79
N MET A 257 -16.63 10.73 9.71
CA MET A 257 -15.28 10.41 9.27
C MET A 257 -14.54 11.64 8.75
N GLU A 258 -13.22 11.61 8.94
CA GLU A 258 -12.29 12.55 8.32
C GLU A 258 -11.12 11.78 7.73
N SER A 259 -10.78 12.10 6.48
CA SER A 259 -9.69 11.44 5.76
C SER A 259 -8.55 12.40 5.51
N LEU A 260 -7.35 12.01 5.91
CA LEU A 260 -6.11 12.76 5.73
C LEU A 260 -5.20 12.02 4.75
N PRO A 261 -4.50 12.72 3.86
CA PRO A 261 -3.47 12.10 3.04
C PRO A 261 -2.33 11.61 3.94
N LEU A 262 -1.73 10.49 3.57
CA LEU A 262 -0.56 9.94 4.24
C LEU A 262 0.51 9.64 3.21
N GLU A 263 1.63 10.32 3.28
CA GLU A 263 2.80 10.02 2.47
C GLU A 263 3.64 8.96 3.18
N LEU A 264 3.79 7.81 2.55
CA LEU A 264 4.69 6.76 3.03
C LEU A 264 6.04 6.90 2.34
N VAL A 265 7.10 6.94 3.13
CA VAL A 265 8.47 7.06 2.65
C VAL A 265 9.35 5.95 3.21
N ARG A 266 10.39 5.58 2.46
CA ARG A 266 11.45 4.74 2.98
C ARG A 266 12.65 5.63 3.33
N THR A 267 13.17 5.49 4.53
CA THR A 267 14.35 6.22 5.01
C THR A 267 15.50 5.25 5.29
N ARG A 268 16.68 5.78 5.42
CA ARG A 268 17.91 5.02 5.78
C ARG A 268 17.85 4.45 7.18
#